data_c06bcd28d9e27bf1a122b8afd0c8b3a0
#
_entry.id   c06bcd28d9e27bf1a122b8afd0c8b3a0
#
_cell.length_a   1.000
_cell.length_b   1.000
_cell.length_c   1.000
_cell.angle_alpha   90.00
_cell.angle_beta   90.00
_cell.angle_gamma   90.00
#
_symmetry.space_group_name_H-M   'P 1'
#
loop_
_entity.id
_entity.type
_entity.pdbx_description
1 polymer ?
#
loop_
_entity_poly.entity_id
_entity_poly.type
_entity_poly.pdbx_seq_one_letter_code
_entity_poly.pdbx_strand_id
1 'polypeptide(L)'
;MAFETYTKDCTALSDAELTEMADLAAECERGFDVGLLSKQREEWVLVTLIRQEETLVGYSYSTLERIGGTPAVLLGLAYVRRSEDRDDVLNAVMSANYHRALMAFP
;
A
#
# COMPACT_ATOMS: atom_id res chain seq x y z
N MET A 1 17.26 -1.29 -10.24
CA MET A 1 16.45 -0.12 -9.95
C MET A 1 16.02 -0.11 -8.51
N ALA A 2 16.24 1.01 -7.83
CA ALA A 2 15.95 1.09 -6.41
C ALA A 2 14.53 1.62 -6.19
N PHE A 3 13.75 0.92 -5.38
CA PHE A 3 12.45 1.38 -4.91
C PHE A 3 12.55 1.80 -3.46
N GLU A 4 11.92 2.91 -3.12
CA GLU A 4 11.79 3.33 -1.73
C GLU A 4 10.44 2.85 -1.21
N THR A 5 10.45 2.20 -0.06
CA THR A 5 9.26 1.61 0.54
C THR A 5 8.99 2.26 1.89
N TYR A 6 7.76 2.78 2.06
CA TYR A 6 7.32 3.38 3.32
C TYR A 6 6.07 2.69 3.80
N THR A 7 6.07 2.28 5.07
CA THR A 7 4.87 1.77 5.74
C THR A 7 4.60 2.67 6.93
N LYS A 8 3.39 3.20 7.01
CA LYS A 8 3.00 4.09 8.11
C LYS A 8 1.52 3.89 8.46
N ASP A 9 1.10 4.50 9.56
CA ASP A 9 -0.31 4.47 9.95
C ASP A 9 -1.16 5.21 8.92
N CYS A 10 -2.33 4.69 8.64
CA CYS A 10 -3.27 5.34 7.72
C CYS A 10 -3.64 6.74 8.18
N THR A 11 -3.64 7.00 9.50
CA THR A 11 -3.91 8.32 10.05
C THR A 11 -2.87 9.37 9.66
N ALA A 12 -1.67 8.92 9.25
CA ALA A 12 -0.60 9.80 8.80
C ALA A 12 -0.63 10.08 7.29
N LEU A 13 -1.61 9.49 6.58
CA LEU A 13 -1.75 9.66 5.14
C LEU A 13 -2.36 11.03 4.83
N SER A 14 -1.64 11.85 4.07
CA SER A 14 -2.09 13.21 3.72
C SER A 14 -3.04 13.20 2.52
N ASP A 15 -3.76 14.32 2.35
CA ASP A 15 -4.64 14.49 1.19
C ASP A 15 -3.85 14.52 -0.11
N ALA A 16 -2.65 15.07 -0.11
CA ALA A 16 -1.76 15.06 -1.26
C ALA A 16 -1.37 13.63 -1.66
N GLU A 17 -1.09 12.79 -0.66
CA GLU A 17 -0.78 11.38 -0.91
C GLU A 17 -1.98 10.62 -1.45
N LEU A 18 -3.19 10.88 -0.92
CA LEU A 18 -4.42 10.28 -1.43
C LEU A 18 -4.64 10.66 -2.90
N THR A 19 -4.36 11.90 -3.27
CA THR A 19 -4.47 12.36 -4.65
C THR A 19 -3.48 11.62 -5.55
N GLU A 20 -2.23 11.45 -5.12
CA GLU A 20 -1.24 10.68 -5.86
C GLU A 20 -1.70 9.23 -6.08
N MET A 21 -2.27 8.61 -5.03
CA MET A 21 -2.78 7.24 -5.12
C MET A 21 -3.92 7.13 -6.13
N ALA A 22 -4.84 8.09 -6.11
CA ALA A 22 -5.95 8.12 -7.05
C ALA A 22 -5.47 8.36 -8.50
N ASP A 23 -4.52 9.27 -8.68
CA ASP A 23 -3.93 9.56 -9.99
C ASP A 23 -3.24 8.32 -10.56
N LEU A 24 -2.52 7.58 -9.75
CA LEU A 24 -1.88 6.33 -10.18
C LEU A 24 -2.94 5.31 -10.60
N ALA A 25 -3.98 5.13 -9.80
CA ALA A 25 -5.05 4.17 -10.10
C ALA A 25 -5.89 4.57 -11.30
N ALA A 26 -5.89 5.85 -11.70
CA ALA A 26 -6.59 6.33 -12.88
C ALA A 26 -6.05 5.73 -14.19
N GLU A 27 -4.89 5.07 -14.16
CA GLU A 27 -4.36 4.31 -15.29
C GLU A 27 -5.27 3.13 -15.66
N CYS A 28 -6.14 2.71 -14.73
CA CYS A 28 -7.06 1.59 -14.90
C CYS A 28 -8.50 2.12 -14.95
N GLU A 29 -9.35 1.55 -15.82
CA GLU A 29 -10.77 1.94 -15.94
C GLU A 29 -11.54 1.78 -14.62
N ARG A 30 -11.12 0.86 -13.77
CA ARG A 30 -11.72 0.60 -12.46
C ARG A 30 -10.82 1.07 -11.33
N GLY A 31 -10.09 2.16 -11.58
CA GLY A 31 -9.19 2.71 -10.57
C GLY A 31 -9.95 3.27 -9.37
N PHE A 32 -9.22 3.42 -8.27
CA PHE A 32 -9.76 3.94 -7.02
C PHE A 32 -9.74 5.47 -7.04
N ASP A 33 -10.86 6.11 -6.77
CA ASP A 33 -10.89 7.56 -6.67
C ASP A 33 -10.51 8.02 -5.26
N VAL A 34 -10.32 9.33 -5.09
CA VAL A 34 -9.93 9.91 -3.79
C VAL A 34 -10.98 9.61 -2.72
N GLY A 35 -12.27 9.64 -3.08
CA GLY A 35 -13.34 9.36 -2.13
C GLY A 35 -13.26 7.95 -1.56
N LEU A 36 -13.04 6.95 -2.42
CA LEU A 36 -12.90 5.56 -1.98
C LEU A 36 -11.64 5.39 -1.12
N LEU A 37 -10.51 5.95 -1.56
CA LEU A 37 -9.25 5.85 -0.82
C LEU A 37 -9.36 6.52 0.55
N SER A 38 -10.01 7.66 0.64
CA SER A 38 -10.23 8.37 1.89
C SER A 38 -11.11 7.57 2.85
N LYS A 39 -12.16 6.91 2.32
CA LYS A 39 -13.02 6.06 3.13
C LYS A 39 -12.27 4.84 3.65
N GLN A 40 -11.50 4.19 2.79
CA GLN A 40 -10.71 3.02 3.16
C GLN A 40 -9.61 3.37 4.16
N ARG A 41 -9.06 4.58 4.10
CA ARG A 41 -8.09 5.07 5.08
C ARG A 41 -8.62 4.97 6.51
N GLU A 42 -9.92 5.15 6.70
CA GLU A 42 -10.54 5.06 8.02
C GLU A 42 -10.75 3.63 8.49
N GLU A 43 -10.79 2.67 7.57
CA GLU A 43 -11.06 1.26 7.86
C GLU A 43 -9.77 0.44 8.05
N TRP A 44 -8.66 0.86 7.47
CA TRP A 44 -7.39 0.13 7.53
C TRP A 44 -6.40 0.82 8.45
N VAL A 45 -5.46 0.06 8.98
CA VAL A 45 -4.50 0.55 9.98
C VAL A 45 -3.22 1.06 9.34
N LEU A 46 -2.70 0.32 8.36
CA LEU A 46 -1.41 0.62 7.74
C LEU A 46 -1.56 0.87 6.25
N VAL A 47 -0.71 1.73 5.74
CA VAL A 47 -0.57 1.97 4.31
C VAL A 47 0.90 1.83 3.94
N THR A 48 1.17 1.11 2.85
CA THR A 48 2.52 0.96 2.28
C THR A 48 2.55 1.70 0.95
N LEU A 49 3.53 2.57 0.79
CA LEU A 49 3.74 3.35 -0.42
C LEU A 49 5.09 2.96 -1.03
N ILE A 50 5.10 2.68 -2.32
CA ILE A 50 6.31 2.34 -3.06
C ILE A 50 6.60 3.47 -4.04
N ARG A 51 7.78 4.08 -3.94
CA ARG A 51 8.22 5.14 -4.84
C ARG A 51 9.46 4.73 -5.61
N GLN A 52 9.54 5.23 -6.83
CA GLN A 52 10.72 5.10 -7.67
C GLN A 52 11.06 6.50 -8.15
N GLU A 53 12.23 7.03 -7.75
CA GLU A 53 12.66 8.38 -8.09
C GLU A 53 11.59 9.43 -7.75
N GLU A 54 11.06 9.36 -6.54
CA GLU A 54 10.01 10.26 -6.02
C GLU A 54 8.63 10.07 -6.64
N THR A 55 8.48 9.17 -7.61
CA THR A 55 7.20 8.88 -8.24
C THR A 55 6.54 7.69 -7.55
N LEU A 56 5.28 7.84 -7.16
CA LEU A 56 4.51 6.74 -6.58
C LEU A 56 4.23 5.70 -7.67
N VAL A 57 4.63 4.45 -7.44
CA VAL A 57 4.43 3.36 -8.40
C VAL A 57 3.59 2.21 -7.87
N GLY A 58 3.32 2.20 -6.57
CA GLY A 58 2.45 1.19 -5.98
C GLY A 58 2.08 1.54 -4.55
N TYR A 59 0.99 0.93 -4.07
CA TYR A 59 0.54 1.10 -2.69
C TYR A 59 -0.37 -0.04 -2.25
N SER A 60 -0.53 -0.20 -0.94
CA SER A 60 -1.51 -1.12 -0.38
C SER A 60 -1.96 -0.66 0.99
N TYR A 61 -3.22 -0.94 1.32
CA TYR A 61 -3.71 -0.86 2.69
C TYR A 61 -3.57 -2.23 3.33
N SER A 62 -3.28 -2.28 4.62
CA SER A 62 -3.15 -3.53 5.34
C SER A 62 -3.47 -3.37 6.82
N THR A 63 -3.69 -4.50 7.48
CA THR A 63 -3.87 -4.59 8.92
C THR A 63 -3.15 -5.83 9.42
N LEU A 64 -2.50 -5.73 10.57
CA LEU A 64 -1.85 -6.85 11.23
C LEU A 64 -2.76 -7.37 12.33
N GLU A 65 -3.12 -8.65 12.29
CA GLU A 65 -4.01 -9.28 13.26
C GLU A 65 -3.52 -10.67 13.65
N ARG A 66 -4.05 -11.17 14.76
CA ARG A 66 -3.93 -12.58 15.11
C ARG A 66 -5.27 -13.26 14.86
N ILE A 67 -5.26 -14.26 14.00
CA ILE A 67 -6.46 -15.04 13.69
C ILE A 67 -6.28 -16.42 14.31
N GLY A 68 -7.07 -16.74 15.35
CA GLY A 68 -6.93 -17.99 16.07
C GLY A 68 -5.55 -18.16 16.72
N GLY A 69 -4.91 -17.05 17.13
CA GLY A 69 -3.57 -17.06 17.70
C GLY A 69 -2.44 -17.00 16.67
N THR A 70 -2.75 -17.10 15.38
CA THR A 70 -1.77 -17.06 14.29
C THR A 70 -1.61 -15.63 13.77
N PRO A 71 -0.36 -15.09 13.70
CA PRO A 71 -0.13 -13.78 13.09
C PRO A 71 -0.54 -13.77 11.62
N ALA A 72 -1.24 -12.72 11.20
CA ALA A 72 -1.72 -12.60 9.84
C ALA A 72 -1.61 -11.14 9.35
N VAL A 73 -1.37 -10.99 8.04
CA VAL A 73 -1.45 -9.70 7.36
C VAL A 73 -2.69 -9.73 6.48
N LEU A 74 -3.64 -8.84 6.76
CA LEU A 74 -4.82 -8.69 5.93
C LEU A 74 -4.55 -7.56 4.95
N LEU A 75 -4.68 -7.84 3.65
CA LEU A 75 -4.48 -6.85 2.60
C LEU A 75 -5.82 -6.31 2.13
N GLY A 76 -5.91 -4.98 2.07
CA GLY A 76 -7.07 -4.28 1.53
C GLY A 76 -6.83 -3.86 0.09
N LEU A 77 -7.22 -2.62 -0.25
CA LEU A 77 -6.99 -2.10 -1.59
C LEU A 77 -5.50 -2.01 -1.89
N ALA A 78 -5.12 -2.46 -3.07
CA ALA A 78 -3.74 -2.37 -3.54
C ALA A 78 -3.72 -2.05 -5.02
N TYR A 79 -2.74 -1.27 -5.45
CA TYR A 79 -2.53 -0.96 -6.85
C TYR A 79 -1.05 -0.90 -7.15
N VAL A 80 -0.66 -1.45 -8.28
CA VAL A 80 0.71 -1.40 -8.77
C VAL A 80 0.67 -0.92 -10.23
N ARG A 81 1.52 0.07 -10.55
CA ARG A 81 1.60 0.64 -11.89
C ARG A 81 1.82 -0.46 -12.94
N ARG A 82 1.13 -0.33 -14.06
CA ARG A 82 1.35 -1.19 -15.22
C ARG A 82 2.61 -0.72 -15.94
N SER A 83 3.68 -1.50 -15.80
CA SER A 83 4.97 -1.23 -16.40
C SER A 83 5.77 -2.52 -16.49
N GLU A 84 6.96 -2.45 -17.10
CA GLU A 84 7.87 -3.59 -17.15
C GLU A 84 8.33 -4.01 -15.74
N ASP A 85 8.33 -3.06 -14.80
CA ASP A 85 8.77 -3.28 -13.42
C ASP A 85 7.65 -3.72 -12.48
N ARG A 86 6.45 -3.99 -13.01
CA ARG A 86 5.28 -4.30 -12.20
C ARG A 86 5.52 -5.41 -11.18
N ASP A 87 6.16 -6.50 -11.59
CA ASP A 87 6.41 -7.64 -10.72
C ASP A 87 7.38 -7.26 -9.59
N ASP A 88 8.37 -6.42 -9.88
CA ASP A 88 9.33 -5.94 -8.87
C ASP A 88 8.64 -5.05 -7.85
N VAL A 89 7.73 -4.17 -8.31
CA VAL A 89 6.95 -3.30 -7.42
C VAL A 89 6.01 -4.13 -6.56
N LEU A 90 5.34 -5.11 -7.15
CA LEU A 90 4.45 -6.01 -6.41
C LEU A 90 5.23 -6.77 -5.34
N ASN A 91 6.41 -7.29 -5.68
CA ASN A 91 7.27 -7.96 -4.72
C ASN A 91 7.70 -7.03 -3.60
N ALA A 92 7.97 -5.76 -3.89
CA ALA A 92 8.32 -4.77 -2.88
C ALA A 92 7.16 -4.53 -1.91
N VAL A 93 5.92 -4.43 -2.41
CA VAL A 93 4.72 -4.29 -1.58
C VAL A 93 4.57 -5.50 -0.65
N MET A 94 4.66 -6.70 -1.19
CA MET A 94 4.50 -7.94 -0.42
C MET A 94 5.61 -8.09 0.62
N SER A 95 6.86 -7.79 0.24
CA SER A 95 8.00 -7.88 1.15
C SER A 95 7.88 -6.89 2.30
N ALA A 96 7.42 -5.67 2.03
CA ALA A 96 7.22 -4.65 3.07
C ALA A 96 6.18 -5.10 4.09
N ASN A 97 5.06 -5.67 3.63
CA ASN A 97 4.01 -6.16 4.51
C ASN A 97 4.50 -7.36 5.34
N TYR A 98 5.23 -8.29 4.71
CA TYR A 98 5.80 -9.44 5.40
C TYR A 98 6.81 -9.00 6.48
N HIS A 99 7.70 -8.08 6.13
CA HIS A 99 8.69 -7.55 7.07
C HIS A 99 8.02 -6.87 8.26
N ARG A 100 7.00 -6.07 8.00
CA ARG A 100 6.24 -5.39 9.06
C ARG A 100 5.56 -6.40 9.99
N ALA A 101 5.00 -7.47 9.44
CA ALA A 101 4.39 -8.54 10.23
C ALA A 101 5.43 -9.23 11.13
N LEU A 102 6.64 -9.51 10.61
CA LEU A 102 7.71 -10.10 11.41
C LEU A 102 8.16 -9.20 12.56
N MET A 103 8.13 -7.88 12.36
CA MET A 103 8.47 -6.93 13.42
C MET A 103 7.39 -6.86 14.49
N ALA A 104 6.11 -6.98 14.10
CA ALA A 104 4.98 -6.91 15.01
C ALA A 104 4.75 -8.22 15.77
N PHE A 105 5.09 -9.36 15.16
CA PHE A 105 4.88 -10.71 15.73
C PHE A 105 6.19 -11.52 15.66
N PRO A 106 7.21 -11.13 16.45
CA PRO A 106 8.50 -11.82 16.43
C PRO A 106 8.43 -13.25 16.96
#